data_cbc89d54d89fce44889661d604dde237
#
_entry.id   cbc89d54d89fce44889661d604dde237
#
_cell.length_a   1.000
_cell.length_b   1.000
_cell.length_c   1.000
_cell.angle_alpha   90.00
_cell.angle_beta   90.00
_cell.angle_gamma   90.00
#
_symmetry.space_group_name_H-M   'P 1'
#
loop_
_entity.id
_entity.type
_entity.pdbx_description
1 polymer ?
#
loop_
_entity_poly.entity_id
_entity_poly.type
_entity_poly.pdbx_seq_one_letter_code
_entity_poly.pdbx_strand_id
1 'polypeptide(L)'
;ATSTVARASQVRLGVGTLGAVALGALMGLTVTRSIVRPLQQGQQAAESIADGDLTHPIATSGNDETGQLLQALSTMQSRLATIVGNVRYSAEGVATASAEIASGNNDLSARTEQQASALEETAASMEELGSTVRQNADNARTANQLAMSASTVAQQGGDVVAEVVDT
;
A
#
# COMPACT_ATOMS: atom_id res chain seq x y z
N ALA A 1 -76.07 -2.17 -61.79
CA ALA A 1 -75.13 -1.01 -61.51
C ALA A 1 -74.76 -0.88 -60.01
N THR A 2 -75.57 -1.40 -59.05
CA THR A 2 -75.33 -1.27 -57.58
C THR A 2 -74.28 -2.26 -57.06
N SER A 3 -74.10 -3.43 -57.65
CA SER A 3 -73.16 -4.45 -57.18
C SER A 3 -71.67 -4.19 -57.49
N THR A 4 -71.39 -3.44 -58.51
CA THR A 4 -70.03 -3.06 -58.88
C THR A 4 -69.46 -1.94 -58.01
N VAL A 5 -70.32 -1.01 -57.58
CA VAL A 5 -69.95 0.09 -56.67
C VAL A 5 -69.67 -0.43 -55.26
N ALA A 6 -70.46 -1.37 -54.76
CA ALA A 6 -70.27 -2.03 -53.46
C ALA A 6 -68.92 -2.86 -53.41
N ARG A 7 -68.59 -3.56 -54.46
CA ARG A 7 -67.28 -4.28 -54.53
C ARG A 7 -66.09 -3.36 -54.59
N ALA A 8 -66.20 -2.25 -55.33
CA ALA A 8 -65.13 -1.25 -55.45
C ALA A 8 -64.87 -0.53 -54.11
N SER A 9 -65.94 -0.26 -53.31
CA SER A 9 -65.78 0.32 -51.96
C SER A 9 -65.19 -0.65 -50.96
N GLN A 10 -65.53 -1.95 -50.98
CA GLN A 10 -64.96 -2.98 -50.14
C GLN A 10 -63.48 -3.22 -50.44
N VAL A 11 -63.08 -3.22 -51.71
CA VAL A 11 -61.66 -3.33 -52.11
C VAL A 11 -60.85 -2.11 -51.64
N ARG A 12 -61.40 -0.89 -51.73
CA ARG A 12 -60.75 0.34 -51.28
C ARG A 12 -60.59 0.34 -49.75
N LEU A 13 -61.58 -0.08 -49.01
CA LEU A 13 -61.51 -0.23 -47.56
C LEU A 13 -60.47 -1.27 -47.18
N GLY A 14 -60.40 -2.46 -47.83
CA GLY A 14 -59.45 -3.48 -47.58
C GLY A 14 -57.98 -3.07 -47.87
N VAL A 15 -57.75 -2.34 -48.94
CA VAL A 15 -56.41 -1.80 -49.29
C VAL A 15 -56.02 -0.72 -48.28
N GLY A 16 -56.93 0.11 -47.83
CA GLY A 16 -56.64 1.16 -46.85
C GLY A 16 -56.29 0.58 -45.46
N THR A 17 -57.02 -0.46 -45.01
CA THR A 17 -56.67 -1.15 -43.75
C THR A 17 -55.37 -1.89 -43.77
N LEU A 18 -55.04 -2.60 -44.87
CA LEU A 18 -53.75 -3.25 -45.06
C LEU A 18 -52.59 -2.23 -45.07
N GLY A 19 -52.76 -1.09 -45.70
CA GLY A 19 -51.79 0.00 -45.72
C GLY A 19 -51.55 0.60 -44.34
N ALA A 20 -52.59 0.82 -43.53
CA ALA A 20 -52.51 1.31 -42.20
C ALA A 20 -51.77 0.33 -41.24
N VAL A 21 -52.07 -0.98 -41.35
CA VAL A 21 -51.37 -2.03 -40.61
C VAL A 21 -49.86 -2.11 -40.98
N ALA A 22 -49.56 -2.06 -42.27
CA ALA A 22 -48.16 -2.05 -42.75
C ALA A 22 -47.37 -0.84 -42.25
N LEU A 23 -47.95 0.36 -42.31
CA LEU A 23 -47.38 1.58 -41.73
C LEU A 23 -47.18 1.50 -40.23
N GLY A 24 -48.13 0.98 -39.48
CA GLY A 24 -48.04 0.77 -38.02
C GLY A 24 -46.91 -0.22 -37.66
N ALA A 25 -46.79 -1.33 -38.42
CA ALA A 25 -45.74 -2.30 -38.22
C ALA A 25 -44.35 -1.72 -38.53
N LEU A 26 -44.21 -0.95 -39.59
CA LEU A 26 -42.95 -0.29 -39.98
C LEU A 26 -42.55 0.77 -38.94
N MET A 27 -43.49 1.52 -38.42
CA MET A 27 -43.24 2.50 -37.37
C MET A 27 -42.85 1.82 -36.04
N GLY A 28 -43.52 0.73 -35.66
CA GLY A 28 -43.12 -0.09 -34.51
C GLY A 28 -41.73 -0.68 -34.60
N LEU A 29 -41.36 -1.19 -35.79
CA LEU A 29 -39.98 -1.73 -36.02
C LEU A 29 -38.93 -0.62 -35.97
N THR A 30 -39.19 0.56 -36.51
CA THR A 30 -38.24 1.69 -36.42
C THR A 30 -38.05 2.16 -35.00
N VAL A 31 -39.11 2.37 -34.23
CA VAL A 31 -39.04 2.74 -32.78
C VAL A 31 -38.32 1.68 -31.98
N THR A 32 -38.61 0.40 -32.22
CA THR A 32 -37.92 -0.68 -31.50
C THR A 32 -36.41 -0.70 -31.78
N ARG A 33 -36.01 -0.45 -33.02
CA ARG A 33 -34.57 -0.46 -33.40
C ARG A 33 -33.83 0.79 -33.02
N SER A 34 -34.49 1.96 -33.09
CA SER A 34 -33.81 3.24 -32.85
C SER A 34 -33.87 3.70 -31.38
N ILE A 35 -34.82 3.21 -30.61
CA ILE A 35 -35.00 3.66 -29.20
C ILE A 35 -34.90 2.50 -28.21
N VAL A 36 -35.72 1.46 -28.39
CA VAL A 36 -35.85 0.40 -27.36
C VAL A 36 -34.56 -0.41 -27.19
N ARG A 37 -33.94 -0.82 -28.30
CA ARG A 37 -32.70 -1.61 -28.25
C ARG A 37 -31.52 -0.87 -27.63
N PRO A 38 -31.20 0.40 -28.03
CA PRO A 38 -30.14 1.16 -27.40
C PRO A 38 -30.37 1.41 -25.89
N LEU A 39 -31.61 1.66 -25.49
CA LEU A 39 -31.95 1.82 -24.06
C LEU A 39 -31.72 0.51 -23.27
N GLN A 40 -32.11 -0.64 -23.83
CA GLN A 40 -31.83 -1.95 -23.22
C GLN A 40 -30.32 -2.22 -23.10
N GLN A 41 -29.53 -1.85 -24.12
CA GLN A 41 -28.07 -1.94 -24.06
C GLN A 41 -27.49 -1.02 -22.97
N GLY A 42 -28.02 0.19 -22.86
CA GLY A 42 -27.61 1.13 -21.79
C GLY A 42 -27.94 0.60 -20.39
N GLN A 43 -29.12 0.01 -20.22
CA GLN A 43 -29.49 -0.64 -18.97
C GLN A 43 -28.55 -1.79 -18.61
N GLN A 44 -28.31 -2.72 -19.55
CA GLN A 44 -27.38 -3.84 -19.33
C GLN A 44 -25.96 -3.38 -19.01
N ALA A 45 -25.48 -2.34 -19.71
CA ALA A 45 -24.18 -1.74 -19.43
C ALA A 45 -24.13 -1.14 -18.01
N ALA A 46 -25.16 -0.43 -17.61
CA ALA A 46 -25.24 0.13 -16.24
C ALA A 46 -25.31 -0.96 -15.17
N GLU A 47 -26.03 -2.05 -15.42
CA GLU A 47 -26.08 -3.23 -14.54
C GLU A 47 -24.71 -3.89 -14.42
N SER A 48 -24.00 -4.14 -15.54
CA SER A 48 -22.62 -4.69 -15.52
C SER A 48 -21.67 -3.80 -14.72
N ILE A 49 -21.73 -2.48 -14.90
CA ILE A 49 -20.92 -1.53 -14.14
C ILE A 49 -21.26 -1.60 -12.63
N ALA A 50 -22.54 -1.70 -12.29
CA ALA A 50 -22.99 -1.80 -10.89
C ALA A 50 -22.52 -3.10 -10.21
N ASP A 51 -22.44 -4.20 -10.98
CA ASP A 51 -21.90 -5.49 -10.55
C ASP A 51 -20.34 -5.51 -10.51
N GLY A 52 -19.69 -4.40 -10.90
CA GLY A 52 -18.23 -4.28 -10.91
C GLY A 52 -17.56 -4.84 -12.16
N ASP A 53 -18.31 -5.30 -13.15
CA ASP A 53 -17.76 -5.77 -14.42
C ASP A 53 -17.54 -4.60 -15.39
N LEU A 54 -16.28 -4.19 -15.48
CA LEU A 54 -15.82 -3.11 -16.37
C LEU A 54 -15.17 -3.65 -17.65
N THR A 55 -15.21 -4.98 -17.88
CA THR A 55 -14.45 -5.61 -18.98
C THR A 55 -15.19 -5.60 -20.31
N HIS A 56 -16.51 -5.53 -20.30
CA HIS A 56 -17.34 -5.58 -21.50
C HIS A 56 -17.46 -4.21 -22.16
N PRO A 57 -16.98 -4.03 -23.42
CA PRO A 57 -17.05 -2.74 -24.08
C PRO A 57 -18.50 -2.39 -24.42
N ILE A 58 -18.90 -1.15 -24.15
CA ILE A 58 -20.21 -0.64 -24.51
C ILE A 58 -20.18 -0.20 -25.98
N ALA A 59 -21.01 -0.86 -26.82
CA ALA A 59 -21.13 -0.50 -28.22
C ALA A 59 -21.84 0.87 -28.33
N THR A 60 -21.13 1.88 -28.79
CA THR A 60 -21.65 3.19 -29.05
C THR A 60 -22.09 3.32 -30.50
N SER A 61 -23.39 3.24 -30.77
CA SER A 61 -23.94 3.36 -32.14
C SER A 61 -25.03 4.43 -32.15
N GLY A 62 -25.04 5.27 -33.15
CA GLY A 62 -26.02 6.33 -33.35
C GLY A 62 -25.50 7.73 -33.00
N ASN A 63 -26.03 8.75 -33.71
CA ASN A 63 -25.74 10.16 -33.46
C ASN A 63 -26.90 10.87 -32.79
N ASP A 64 -27.86 10.11 -32.27
CA ASP A 64 -29.04 10.57 -31.56
C ASP A 64 -28.80 10.63 -30.06
N GLU A 65 -29.82 10.99 -29.27
CA GLU A 65 -29.75 11.11 -27.82
C GLU A 65 -29.42 9.76 -27.16
N THR A 66 -29.85 8.65 -27.72
CA THR A 66 -29.56 7.30 -27.23
C THR A 66 -28.10 6.93 -27.46
N GLY A 67 -27.53 7.29 -28.60
CA GLY A 67 -26.10 7.14 -28.89
C GLY A 67 -25.23 7.99 -27.97
N GLN A 68 -25.65 9.23 -27.66
CA GLN A 68 -24.97 10.09 -26.69
C GLN A 68 -24.98 9.49 -25.28
N LEU A 69 -26.08 8.89 -24.86
CA LEU A 69 -26.19 8.18 -23.58
C LEU A 69 -25.20 7.01 -23.49
N LEU A 70 -25.16 6.17 -24.52
CA LEU A 70 -24.20 5.04 -24.59
C LEU A 70 -22.75 5.51 -24.59
N GLN A 71 -22.45 6.62 -25.27
CA GLN A 71 -21.11 7.23 -25.27
C GLN A 71 -20.73 7.73 -23.85
N ALA A 72 -21.66 8.35 -23.13
CA ALA A 72 -21.43 8.81 -21.76
C ALA A 72 -21.19 7.64 -20.80
N LEU A 73 -21.96 6.56 -20.92
CA LEU A 73 -21.76 5.31 -20.16
C LEU A 73 -20.41 4.67 -20.45
N SER A 74 -20.02 4.60 -21.73
CA SER A 74 -18.69 4.08 -22.13
C SER A 74 -17.54 4.92 -21.55
N THR A 75 -17.68 6.24 -21.56
CA THR A 75 -16.69 7.15 -20.96
C THR A 75 -16.62 6.96 -19.44
N MET A 76 -17.76 6.81 -18.78
CA MET A 76 -17.84 6.52 -17.34
C MET A 76 -17.16 5.20 -17.02
N GLN A 77 -17.46 4.12 -17.74
CA GLN A 77 -16.84 2.81 -17.58
C GLN A 77 -15.32 2.89 -17.71
N SER A 78 -14.81 3.55 -18.75
CA SER A 78 -13.37 3.71 -18.98
C SER A 78 -12.69 4.46 -17.83
N ARG A 79 -13.32 5.52 -17.32
CA ARG A 79 -12.79 6.26 -16.16
C ARG A 79 -12.77 5.42 -14.89
N LEU A 80 -13.84 4.66 -14.62
CA LEU A 80 -13.89 3.75 -13.49
C LEU A 80 -12.83 2.65 -13.58
N ALA A 81 -12.64 2.05 -14.76
CA ALA A 81 -11.58 1.06 -14.99
C ALA A 81 -10.19 1.65 -14.71
N THR A 82 -9.93 2.88 -15.12
CA THR A 82 -8.67 3.59 -14.84
C THR A 82 -8.50 3.83 -13.34
N ILE A 83 -9.55 4.27 -12.64
CA ILE A 83 -9.49 4.52 -11.19
C ILE A 83 -9.20 3.21 -10.44
N VAL A 84 -9.93 2.14 -10.76
CA VAL A 84 -9.73 0.82 -10.13
C VAL A 84 -8.33 0.29 -10.40
N GLY A 85 -7.82 0.45 -11.63
CA GLY A 85 -6.44 0.10 -11.98
C GLY A 85 -5.40 0.86 -11.16
N ASN A 86 -5.57 2.17 -11.00
CA ASN A 86 -4.67 3.00 -10.18
C ASN A 86 -4.72 2.64 -8.69
N VAL A 87 -5.92 2.39 -8.15
CA VAL A 87 -6.08 1.95 -6.76
C VAL A 87 -5.40 0.61 -6.52
N ARG A 88 -5.57 -0.35 -7.43
CA ARG A 88 -4.92 -1.65 -7.36
C ARG A 88 -3.39 -1.51 -7.41
N TYR A 89 -2.87 -0.73 -8.33
CA TYR A 89 -1.42 -0.47 -8.44
C TYR A 89 -0.87 0.17 -7.14
N SER A 90 -1.58 1.15 -6.59
CA SER A 90 -1.20 1.78 -5.32
C SER A 90 -1.24 0.81 -4.14
N ALA A 91 -2.26 -0.07 -4.09
CA ALA A 91 -2.38 -1.09 -3.05
C ALA A 91 -1.24 -2.13 -3.12
N GLU A 92 -0.84 -2.55 -4.32
CA GLU A 92 0.32 -3.43 -4.54
C GLU A 92 1.62 -2.75 -4.09
N GLY A 93 1.78 -1.44 -4.36
CA GLY A 93 2.91 -0.64 -3.88
C GLY A 93 2.97 -0.56 -2.35
N VAL A 94 1.84 -0.32 -1.69
CA VAL A 94 1.75 -0.33 -0.21
C VAL A 94 2.07 -1.71 0.36
N ALA A 95 1.58 -2.78 -0.25
CA ALA A 95 1.88 -4.14 0.19
C ALA A 95 3.39 -4.45 0.11
N THR A 96 4.05 -4.06 -0.99
CA THR A 96 5.49 -4.22 -1.18
C THR A 96 6.28 -3.42 -0.14
N ALA A 97 5.97 -2.13 0.03
CA ALA A 97 6.62 -1.28 1.03
C ALA A 97 6.43 -1.81 2.47
N SER A 98 5.26 -2.36 2.78
CA SER A 98 4.99 -2.97 4.08
C SER A 98 5.84 -4.22 4.33
N ALA A 99 6.05 -5.04 3.29
CA ALA A 99 6.93 -6.21 3.38
C ALA A 99 8.40 -5.79 3.60
N GLU A 100 8.86 -4.74 2.92
CA GLU A 100 10.21 -4.18 3.11
C GLU A 100 10.39 -3.62 4.52
N ILE A 101 9.40 -2.90 5.05
CA ILE A 101 9.41 -2.39 6.43
C ILE A 101 9.47 -3.55 7.42
N ALA A 102 8.69 -4.61 7.23
CA ALA A 102 8.73 -5.79 8.09
C ALA A 102 10.10 -6.48 8.08
N SER A 103 10.73 -6.61 6.91
CA SER A 103 12.09 -7.14 6.78
C SER A 103 13.13 -6.25 7.47
N GLY A 104 13.05 -4.93 7.25
CA GLY A 104 13.93 -3.96 7.91
C GLY A 104 13.78 -3.93 9.44
N ASN A 105 12.56 -4.13 9.95
CA ASN A 105 12.30 -4.24 11.39
C ASN A 105 12.94 -5.50 12.00
N ASN A 106 12.91 -6.63 11.28
CA ASN A 106 13.58 -7.85 11.73
C ASN A 106 15.10 -7.68 11.80
N ASP A 107 15.71 -7.03 10.78
CA ASP A 107 17.15 -6.70 10.78
C ASP A 107 17.50 -5.76 11.96
N LEU A 108 16.69 -4.72 12.16
CA LEU A 108 16.87 -3.78 13.26
C LEU A 108 16.77 -4.46 14.63
N SER A 109 15.82 -5.41 14.81
CA SER A 109 15.69 -6.20 16.03
C SER A 109 16.94 -7.03 16.29
N ALA A 110 17.42 -7.76 15.28
CA ALA A 110 18.65 -8.56 15.40
C ALA A 110 19.88 -7.71 15.77
N ARG A 111 20.02 -6.54 15.12
CA ARG A 111 21.11 -5.59 15.42
C ARG A 111 20.98 -5.01 16.83
N THR A 112 19.76 -4.74 17.29
CA THR A 112 19.51 -4.23 18.65
C THR A 112 19.90 -5.28 19.71
N GLU A 113 19.58 -6.55 19.48
CA GLU A 113 19.99 -7.66 20.36
C GLU A 113 21.51 -7.83 20.40
N GLN A 114 22.18 -7.75 19.24
CA GLN A 114 23.65 -7.79 19.18
C GLN A 114 24.28 -6.61 19.93
N GLN A 115 23.71 -5.42 19.79
CA GLN A 115 24.19 -4.23 20.47
C GLN A 115 23.99 -4.31 21.98
N ALA A 116 22.86 -4.87 22.44
CA ALA A 116 22.62 -5.11 23.86
C ALA A 116 23.67 -6.07 24.45
N SER A 117 23.97 -7.17 23.75
CA SER A 117 25.00 -8.13 24.17
C SER A 117 26.41 -7.49 24.24
N ALA A 118 26.78 -6.65 23.24
CA ALA A 118 28.06 -5.93 23.25
C ALA A 118 28.13 -4.88 24.38
N LEU A 119 27.01 -4.27 24.75
CA LEU A 119 26.94 -3.35 25.89
C LEU A 119 27.09 -4.09 27.22
N GLU A 120 26.52 -5.30 27.38
CA GLU A 120 26.71 -6.14 28.56
C GLU A 120 28.18 -6.55 28.70
N GLU A 121 28.86 -6.97 27.63
CA GLU A 121 30.28 -7.29 27.64
C GLU A 121 31.14 -6.06 28.00
N THR A 122 30.81 -4.90 27.45
CA THR A 122 31.48 -3.64 27.78
C THR A 122 31.29 -3.28 29.25
N ALA A 123 30.09 -3.43 29.81
CA ALA A 123 29.80 -3.18 31.22
C ALA A 123 30.62 -4.11 32.13
N ALA A 124 30.69 -5.41 31.84
CA ALA A 124 31.51 -6.35 32.56
C ALA A 124 33.00 -6.00 32.53
N SER A 125 33.51 -5.60 31.34
CA SER A 125 34.90 -5.13 31.19
C SER A 125 35.18 -3.86 31.99
N MET A 126 34.23 -2.93 32.07
CA MET A 126 34.35 -1.72 32.91
C MET A 126 34.34 -2.00 34.40
N GLU A 127 33.57 -3.01 34.84
CA GLU A 127 33.61 -3.47 36.26
C GLU A 127 34.97 -4.06 36.61
N GLU A 128 35.54 -4.89 35.72
CA GLU A 128 36.87 -5.50 35.92
C GLU A 128 37.96 -4.45 35.94
N LEU A 129 37.92 -3.48 35.01
CA LEU A 129 38.82 -2.32 35.00
C LEU A 129 38.70 -1.50 36.29
N GLY A 130 37.47 -1.24 36.75
CA GLY A 130 37.21 -0.56 38.02
C GLY A 130 37.78 -1.29 39.24
N SER A 131 37.74 -2.63 39.25
CA SER A 131 38.38 -3.47 40.27
C SER A 131 39.91 -3.36 40.18
N THR A 132 40.47 -3.49 39.01
CA THR A 132 41.94 -3.40 38.78
C THR A 132 42.49 -2.03 39.18
N VAL A 133 41.78 -0.93 38.83
CA VAL A 133 42.18 0.43 39.24
C VAL A 133 42.20 0.58 40.75
N ARG A 134 41.19 0.05 41.47
CA ARG A 134 41.15 0.05 42.95
C ARG A 134 42.33 -0.74 43.53
N GLN A 135 42.58 -1.95 43.02
CA GLN A 135 43.72 -2.77 43.44
C GLN A 135 45.07 -2.05 43.22
N ASN A 136 45.23 -1.39 42.09
CA ASN A 136 46.45 -0.63 41.79
C ASN A 136 46.62 0.57 42.75
N ALA A 137 45.52 1.25 43.11
CA ALA A 137 45.56 2.32 44.09
C ALA A 137 45.99 1.79 45.50
N ASP A 138 45.48 0.64 45.89
CA ASP A 138 45.86 0.03 47.17
C ASP A 138 47.31 -0.50 47.15
N ASN A 139 47.76 -1.08 46.05
CA ASN A 139 49.17 -1.45 45.83
C ASN A 139 50.13 -0.23 45.92
N ALA A 140 49.73 0.90 45.30
CA ALA A 140 50.49 2.11 45.38
C ALA A 140 50.60 2.68 46.79
N ARG A 141 49.50 2.62 47.60
CA ARG A 141 49.52 3.02 49.03
C ARG A 141 50.46 2.11 49.82
N THR A 142 50.40 0.78 49.60
CA THR A 142 51.26 -0.19 50.25
C THR A 142 52.73 0.01 49.91
N ALA A 143 53.05 0.28 48.63
CA ALA A 143 54.38 0.59 48.18
C ALA A 143 54.93 1.92 48.81
N ASN A 144 54.09 2.93 48.92
CA ASN A 144 54.43 4.19 49.61
C ASN A 144 54.73 3.95 51.10
N GLN A 145 53.94 3.16 51.79
CA GLN A 145 54.18 2.80 53.18
C GLN A 145 55.48 2.02 53.39
N LEU A 146 55.76 1.08 52.48
CA LEU A 146 57.01 0.31 52.48
C LEU A 146 58.22 1.20 52.26
N ALA A 147 58.14 2.14 51.32
CA ALA A 147 59.19 3.11 51.05
C ALA A 147 59.46 4.05 52.26
N MET A 148 58.40 4.48 52.94
CA MET A 148 58.52 5.29 54.15
C MET A 148 59.17 4.48 55.31
N SER A 149 58.79 3.22 55.46
CA SER A 149 59.42 2.31 56.47
C SER A 149 60.86 2.02 56.18
N ALA A 150 61.20 1.80 54.91
CA ALA A 150 62.57 1.62 54.47
C ALA A 150 63.44 2.86 54.69
N SER A 151 62.88 4.06 54.44
CA SER A 151 63.57 5.32 54.73
C SER A 151 63.81 5.50 56.24
N THR A 152 62.86 5.15 57.10
CA THR A 152 63.01 5.19 58.57
C THR A 152 64.10 4.22 59.06
N VAL A 153 64.12 2.97 58.54
CA VAL A 153 65.14 1.99 58.89
C VAL A 153 66.52 2.45 58.41
N ALA A 154 66.61 3.06 57.23
CA ALA A 154 67.89 3.60 56.73
C ALA A 154 68.41 4.75 57.59
N GLN A 155 67.53 5.63 58.04
CA GLN A 155 67.90 6.71 58.98
C GLN A 155 68.39 6.17 60.31
N GLN A 156 67.64 5.22 60.92
CA GLN A 156 68.06 4.60 62.17
C GLN A 156 69.41 3.86 62.01
N GLY A 157 69.60 3.15 60.92
CA GLY A 157 70.87 2.51 60.60
C GLY A 157 72.06 3.52 60.44
N GLY A 158 71.77 4.68 59.86
CA GLY A 158 72.72 5.80 59.72
C GLY A 158 73.09 6.36 61.09
N ASP A 159 72.12 6.55 61.99
CA ASP A 159 72.35 7.05 63.36
C ASP A 159 73.21 6.10 64.17
N VAL A 160 72.95 4.77 64.07
CA VAL A 160 73.74 3.77 64.75
C VAL A 160 75.19 3.73 64.24
N VAL A 161 75.40 3.84 62.92
CA VAL A 161 76.76 3.91 62.34
C VAL A 161 77.47 5.18 62.77
N ALA A 162 76.82 6.34 62.84
CA ALA A 162 77.39 7.56 63.38
C ALA A 162 77.86 7.44 64.82
N GLU A 163 77.02 6.82 65.69
CA GLU A 163 77.37 6.54 67.08
C GLU A 163 78.57 5.63 67.26
N VAL A 164 78.71 4.64 66.38
CA VAL A 164 79.86 3.71 66.39
C VAL A 164 81.17 4.39 65.89
N VAL A 165 81.05 5.40 64.99
CA VAL A 165 82.22 6.13 64.47
C VAL A 165 82.70 7.17 65.49
N ASP A 166 81.83 7.72 66.31
CA ASP A 166 82.17 8.74 67.34
C ASP A 166 82.70 8.10 68.65
N THR A 167 82.78 6.78 68.77
CA THR A 167 83.35 6.05 69.89
C THR A 167 84.75 5.57 69.60
#